data_dc8aa51ed8d88465ac20a82a0459efc2
#
_entry.id   dc8aa51ed8d88465ac20a82a0459efc2
#
_cell.length_a   1.000
_cell.length_b   1.000
_cell.length_c   1.000
_cell.angle_alpha   90.00
_cell.angle_beta   90.00
_cell.angle_gamma   90.00
#
_symmetry.space_group_name_H-M   'P 1'
#
loop_
_entity.id
_entity.type
_entity.pdbx_description
1 polymer ?
#
loop_
_entity_poly.entity_id
_entity_poly.type
_entity_poly.pdbx_seq_one_letter_code
_entity_poly.pdbx_strand_id
1 'polypeptide(L)'
;MKEVKVSTVIDVYPSSAHVPTFKQFADAVQAVLIEHRADPHLAEIISGVSDAELRPRIERVMEMPGGKRWARFDNETETLDFRGDDYGWLSFPVIEYAFDFYFDDDVNEFEDLPHTAVIAEHAERAALIGSLQGFPFEKTAQIEHCWFLRMQAAQPLKTRILAGYVAVALARLTEGFLYSDDGGVDYDRAPADPATFLSWYPEWITHDMLGPSTDDPSMK
;
A
#
# COMPACT_ATOMS: atom_id res chain seq x y z
N MET A 1 -21.42 11.66 17.31
CA MET A 1 -21.25 10.19 17.17
C MET A 1 -19.78 9.99 16.81
N LYS A 2 -18.96 9.29 17.60
CA LYS A 2 -17.58 9.00 17.19
C LYS A 2 -17.67 8.04 16.00
N GLU A 3 -17.20 8.46 14.86
CA GLU A 3 -17.01 7.60 13.70
C GLU A 3 -16.13 6.42 14.09
N VAL A 4 -16.62 5.23 13.90
CA VAL A 4 -15.83 4.01 14.14
C VAL A 4 -14.84 3.95 12.97
N LYS A 5 -13.58 4.29 13.23
CA LYS A 5 -12.51 4.13 12.22
C LYS A 5 -12.42 2.64 11.89
N VAL A 6 -12.66 2.32 10.63
CA VAL A 6 -12.55 0.96 10.07
C VAL A 6 -11.10 0.73 9.61
N SER A 7 -10.68 -0.52 9.52
CA SER A 7 -9.44 -0.85 8.81
C SER A 7 -9.59 -0.46 7.35
N THR A 8 -8.51 0.06 6.76
CA THR A 8 -8.48 0.49 5.36
C THR A 8 -7.32 -0.18 4.64
N VAL A 9 -7.38 -0.23 3.31
CA VAL A 9 -6.34 -0.82 2.48
C VAL A 9 -5.76 0.19 1.48
N ILE A 10 -4.56 -0.08 0.99
CA ILE A 10 -4.00 0.51 -0.22
C ILE A 10 -3.74 -0.63 -1.19
N ASP A 11 -4.44 -0.61 -2.30
CA ASP A 11 -4.32 -1.61 -3.35
C ASP A 11 -3.22 -1.22 -4.33
N VAL A 12 -2.48 -2.21 -4.81
CA VAL A 12 -1.45 -2.07 -5.83
C VAL A 12 -1.78 -2.99 -6.99
N TYR A 13 -2.22 -2.41 -8.08
CA TYR A 13 -2.56 -3.11 -9.32
C TYR A 13 -1.37 -3.09 -10.28
N PRO A 14 -0.75 -4.25 -10.57
CA PRO A 14 0.43 -4.32 -11.44
C PRO A 14 0.07 -4.16 -12.92
N SER A 15 1.02 -3.66 -13.73
CA SER A 15 0.97 -3.80 -15.19
C SER A 15 2.07 -4.73 -15.73
N SER A 16 2.83 -5.35 -14.83
CA SER A 16 3.82 -6.38 -15.12
C SER A 16 3.40 -7.69 -14.45
N ALA A 17 3.40 -8.79 -15.18
CA ALA A 17 3.13 -10.13 -14.63
C ALA A 17 4.27 -10.64 -13.71
N HIS A 18 5.33 -9.86 -13.55
CA HIS A 18 6.44 -10.19 -12.66
C HIS A 18 6.01 -10.08 -11.19
N VAL A 19 6.05 -11.18 -10.47
CA VAL A 19 5.91 -11.20 -9.02
C VAL A 19 7.29 -10.96 -8.39
N PRO A 20 7.50 -9.85 -7.67
CA PRO A 20 8.79 -9.54 -7.08
C PRO A 20 9.21 -10.57 -6.02
N THR A 21 10.52 -10.76 -5.87
CA THR A 21 11.04 -11.46 -4.70
C THR A 21 11.05 -10.56 -3.47
N PHE A 22 11.14 -11.17 -2.30
CA PHE A 22 11.33 -10.43 -1.04
C PHE A 22 12.49 -9.47 -1.09
N LYS A 23 13.61 -9.94 -1.65
CA LYS A 23 14.79 -9.11 -1.79
C LYS A 23 14.52 -7.87 -2.63
N GLN A 24 13.92 -8.06 -3.80
CA GLN A 24 13.59 -6.95 -4.70
C GLN A 24 12.67 -5.94 -4.02
N PHE A 25 11.65 -6.44 -3.32
CA PHE A 25 10.70 -5.58 -2.62
C PHE A 25 11.37 -4.83 -1.45
N ALA A 26 12.12 -5.51 -0.60
CA ALA A 26 12.82 -4.85 0.51
C ALA A 26 13.84 -3.81 0.02
N ASP A 27 14.56 -4.10 -1.06
CA ASP A 27 15.49 -3.15 -1.69
C ASP A 27 14.74 -1.94 -2.26
N ALA A 28 13.59 -2.15 -2.91
CA ALA A 28 12.79 -1.06 -3.46
C ALA A 28 12.18 -0.17 -2.37
N VAL A 29 11.66 -0.77 -1.29
CA VAL A 29 11.15 0.00 -0.13
C VAL A 29 12.26 0.85 0.47
N GLN A 30 13.42 0.27 0.71
CA GLN A 30 14.58 1.00 1.23
C GLN A 30 14.97 2.16 0.31
N ALA A 31 15.02 1.93 -0.99
CA ALA A 31 15.36 2.95 -1.98
C ALA A 31 14.35 4.11 -2.00
N VAL A 32 13.06 3.82 -1.95
CA VAL A 32 11.99 4.84 -1.89
C VAL A 32 12.09 5.67 -0.61
N LEU A 33 12.32 5.03 0.54
CA LEU A 33 12.46 5.76 1.81
C LEU A 33 13.71 6.66 1.84
N ILE A 34 14.82 6.23 1.22
CA ILE A 34 16.04 7.05 1.08
C ILE A 34 15.78 8.22 0.12
N GLU A 35 15.17 7.96 -1.04
CA GLU A 35 14.84 8.98 -2.05
C GLU A 35 13.99 10.10 -1.46
N HIS A 36 13.00 9.73 -0.65
CA HIS A 36 12.02 10.67 -0.08
C HIS A 36 12.35 11.11 1.36
N ARG A 37 13.57 10.86 1.85
CA ARG A 37 13.99 11.18 3.22
C ARG A 37 13.77 12.65 3.61
N ALA A 38 13.80 13.57 2.64
CA ALA A 38 13.58 15.00 2.85
C ALA A 38 12.10 15.40 2.92
N ASP A 39 11.17 14.48 2.62
CA ASP A 39 9.74 14.74 2.80
C ASP A 39 9.44 15.00 4.29
N PRO A 40 8.79 16.10 4.67
CA PRO A 40 8.59 16.46 6.08
C PRO A 40 7.86 15.39 6.89
N HIS A 41 6.87 14.71 6.29
CA HIS A 41 6.08 13.67 6.95
C HIS A 41 6.91 12.41 7.18
N LEU A 42 7.74 12.04 6.21
CA LEU A 42 8.62 10.88 6.33
C LEU A 42 9.82 11.18 7.24
N ALA A 43 10.41 12.36 7.12
CA ALA A 43 11.58 12.78 7.91
C ALA A 43 11.33 12.68 9.42
N GLU A 44 10.12 13.02 9.88
CA GLU A 44 9.73 12.87 11.29
C GLU A 44 9.73 11.41 11.76
N ILE A 45 9.42 10.47 10.83
CA ILE A 45 9.33 9.04 11.15
C ILE A 45 10.71 8.39 11.20
N ILE A 46 11.57 8.70 10.22
CA ILE A 46 12.86 8.05 10.03
C ILE A 46 14.06 8.88 10.53
N SER A 47 13.79 9.90 11.36
CA SER A 47 14.84 10.73 11.96
C SER A 47 15.84 9.88 12.74
N GLY A 48 17.12 10.03 12.41
CA GLY A 48 18.21 9.29 13.07
C GLY A 48 18.36 7.82 12.65
N VAL A 49 17.52 7.33 11.73
CA VAL A 49 17.60 5.96 11.21
C VAL A 49 18.61 5.91 10.05
N SER A 50 19.55 4.98 10.10
CA SER A 50 20.53 4.79 9.01
C SER A 50 19.89 4.14 7.79
N ASP A 51 20.51 4.29 6.61
CA ASP A 51 20.00 3.70 5.38
C ASP A 51 19.81 2.18 5.47
N ALA A 52 20.74 1.49 6.12
CA ALA A 52 20.66 0.04 6.30
C ALA A 52 19.47 -0.38 7.19
N GLU A 53 19.09 0.45 8.15
CA GLU A 53 17.98 0.19 9.08
C GLU A 53 16.60 0.49 8.46
N LEU A 54 16.57 1.21 7.34
CA LEU A 54 15.33 1.46 6.58
C LEU A 54 14.87 0.23 5.77
N ARG A 55 15.71 -0.81 5.69
CA ARG A 55 15.31 -2.05 5.03
C ARG A 55 14.24 -2.77 5.85
N PRO A 56 13.05 -3.05 5.31
CA PRO A 56 12.02 -3.77 6.05
C PRO A 56 12.40 -5.23 6.27
N ARG A 57 11.84 -5.80 7.33
CA ARG A 57 11.75 -7.24 7.54
C ARG A 57 10.37 -7.70 7.15
N ILE A 58 10.30 -8.85 6.51
CA ILE A 58 9.03 -9.44 6.11
C ILE A 58 8.99 -10.86 6.67
N GLU A 59 7.87 -11.21 7.30
CA GLU A 59 7.61 -12.53 7.83
C GLU A 59 6.33 -13.05 7.19
N ARG A 60 6.31 -14.33 6.82
CA ARG A 60 5.07 -14.98 6.37
C ARG A 60 4.29 -15.43 7.58
N VAL A 61 3.03 -15.08 7.60
CA VAL A 61 2.08 -15.60 8.59
C VAL A 61 1.21 -16.62 7.90
N MET A 62 1.24 -17.85 8.41
CA MET A 62 0.44 -18.96 7.90
C MET A 62 -0.68 -19.26 8.89
N GLU A 63 -1.91 -19.36 8.41
CA GLU A 63 -3.00 -19.89 9.22
C GLU A 63 -2.95 -21.41 9.21
N MET A 64 -2.86 -22.01 10.38
CA MET A 64 -2.79 -23.46 10.56
C MET A 64 -3.86 -23.93 11.56
N PRO A 65 -4.34 -25.18 11.46
CA PRO A 65 -5.16 -25.77 12.49
C PRO A 65 -4.44 -25.68 13.87
N GLY A 66 -5.00 -24.89 14.79
CA GLY A 66 -4.41 -24.66 16.10
C GLY A 66 -3.72 -23.32 16.32
N GLY A 67 -3.75 -22.42 15.32
CA GLY A 67 -3.29 -21.05 15.45
C GLY A 67 -2.31 -20.60 14.36
N LYS A 68 -1.94 -19.32 14.40
CA LYS A 68 -1.05 -18.70 13.43
C LYS A 68 0.41 -19.14 13.66
N ARG A 69 1.10 -19.44 12.58
CA ARG A 69 2.53 -19.75 12.59
C ARG A 69 3.30 -18.69 11.81
N TRP A 70 4.34 -18.15 12.43
CA TRP A 70 5.26 -17.20 11.81
C TRP A 70 6.44 -17.94 11.21
N ALA A 71 6.76 -17.63 9.96
CA ALA A 71 7.97 -18.08 9.31
C ALA A 71 8.73 -16.87 8.77
N ARG A 72 10.01 -16.74 9.12
CA ARG A 72 10.86 -15.73 8.52
C ARG A 72 11.21 -16.15 7.11
N PHE A 73 11.18 -15.19 6.23
CA PHE A 73 11.75 -15.34 4.90
C PHE A 73 13.25 -15.09 4.99
N ASP A 74 14.00 -16.16 5.15
CA ASP A 74 15.47 -16.12 5.06
C ASP A 74 15.93 -16.31 3.60
N ASN A 75 14.98 -16.65 2.71
CA ASN A 75 15.29 -16.94 1.32
C ASN A 75 15.04 -15.70 0.45
N GLU A 76 16.11 -15.06 0.00
CA GLU A 76 16.07 -13.89 -0.90
C GLU A 76 15.41 -14.17 -2.27
N THR A 77 15.14 -15.43 -2.58
CA THR A 77 14.55 -15.87 -3.86
C THR A 77 13.06 -16.14 -3.77
N GLU A 78 12.47 -16.19 -2.57
CA GLU A 78 11.02 -16.34 -2.44
C GLU A 78 10.28 -15.12 -2.98
N THR A 79 9.14 -15.39 -3.64
CA THR A 79 8.29 -14.39 -4.29
C THR A 79 7.14 -13.94 -3.39
N LEU A 80 6.56 -12.78 -3.68
CA LEU A 80 5.48 -12.15 -2.91
C LEU A 80 4.10 -12.71 -3.30
N ASP A 81 4.01 -13.99 -3.63
CA ASP A 81 2.78 -14.71 -3.99
C ASP A 81 2.28 -15.54 -2.79
N PHE A 82 1.74 -14.87 -1.81
CA PHE A 82 1.05 -15.56 -0.71
C PHE A 82 -0.25 -16.15 -1.23
N ARG A 83 -0.53 -17.42 -0.85
CA ARG A 83 -1.73 -18.10 -1.32
C ARG A 83 -2.63 -18.49 -0.17
N GLY A 84 -3.93 -18.46 -0.42
CA GLY A 84 -4.95 -18.77 0.57
C GLY A 84 -4.94 -17.76 1.73
N ASP A 85 -5.04 -18.24 2.97
CA ASP A 85 -5.09 -17.39 4.17
C ASP A 85 -3.71 -16.86 4.64
N ASP A 86 -2.66 -17.10 3.85
CA ASP A 86 -1.32 -16.62 4.18
C ASP A 86 -1.16 -15.14 3.84
N TYR A 87 -0.42 -14.40 4.66
CA TYR A 87 -0.11 -13.00 4.40
C TYR A 87 1.31 -12.63 4.83
N GLY A 88 1.81 -11.52 4.35
CA GLY A 88 3.07 -10.93 4.76
C GLY A 88 2.88 -10.00 5.96
N TRP A 89 3.75 -10.13 6.95
CA TRP A 89 3.91 -9.15 8.02
C TRP A 89 5.16 -8.35 7.76
N LEU A 90 4.99 -7.10 7.31
CA LEU A 90 6.09 -6.20 7.03
C LEU A 90 6.36 -5.34 8.25
N SER A 91 7.62 -5.30 8.70
CA SER A 91 8.01 -4.54 9.88
C SER A 91 9.31 -3.77 9.66
N PHE A 92 9.42 -2.65 10.38
CA PHE A 92 10.63 -1.85 10.48
C PHE A 92 11.12 -1.89 11.92
N PRO A 93 12.08 -2.75 12.25
CA PRO A 93 12.47 -3.01 13.64
C PRO A 93 12.93 -1.80 14.44
N VAL A 94 13.51 -0.80 13.74
CA VAL A 94 14.08 0.40 14.37
C VAL A 94 13.00 1.46 14.65
N ILE A 95 11.92 1.45 13.89
CA ILE A 95 10.82 2.41 14.01
C ILE A 95 9.56 1.81 14.64
N GLU A 96 9.62 0.54 15.05
CA GLU A 96 8.54 -0.18 15.75
C GLU A 96 7.17 -0.14 15.02
N TYR A 97 7.18 -0.02 13.70
CA TYR A 97 5.98 -0.02 12.87
C TYR A 97 5.89 -1.29 12.02
N ALA A 98 4.67 -1.79 11.90
CA ALA A 98 4.38 -2.96 11.11
C ALA A 98 2.96 -2.91 10.55
N PHE A 99 2.74 -3.59 9.45
CA PHE A 99 1.43 -3.78 8.85
C PHE A 99 1.36 -5.08 8.04
N ASP A 100 0.13 -5.54 7.84
CA ASP A 100 -0.16 -6.70 7.02
C ASP A 100 -0.12 -6.32 5.55
N PHE A 101 0.40 -7.21 4.72
CA PHE A 101 0.21 -7.10 3.29
C PHE A 101 -0.17 -8.46 2.68
N TYR A 102 -1.01 -8.42 1.69
CA TYR A 102 -1.65 -9.58 1.10
C TYR A 102 -1.38 -9.63 -0.39
N PHE A 103 -1.37 -10.84 -0.91
CA PHE A 103 -1.42 -11.11 -2.34
C PHE A 103 -2.80 -11.69 -2.64
N ASP A 104 -3.52 -11.09 -3.54
CA ASP A 104 -4.82 -11.55 -3.97
C ASP A 104 -4.72 -12.04 -5.41
N ASP A 105 -4.90 -13.34 -5.61
CA ASP A 105 -4.94 -14.01 -6.90
C ASP A 105 -6.38 -14.41 -7.30
N ASP A 106 -7.37 -14.05 -6.48
CA ASP A 106 -8.79 -14.26 -6.76
C ASP A 106 -9.58 -12.95 -6.55
N VAL A 107 -9.25 -11.95 -7.33
CA VAL A 107 -9.86 -10.61 -7.30
C VAL A 107 -11.40 -10.65 -7.51
N ASN A 108 -11.96 -11.85 -7.76
CA ASN A 108 -13.38 -12.03 -8.02
C ASN A 108 -14.21 -12.40 -6.78
N GLU A 109 -13.59 -12.75 -5.65
CA GLU A 109 -14.35 -13.21 -4.47
C GLU A 109 -15.17 -12.12 -3.77
N PHE A 110 -14.79 -10.84 -3.88
CA PHE A 110 -15.41 -9.78 -3.10
C PHE A 110 -16.57 -9.03 -3.77
N GLU A 111 -16.70 -9.04 -5.11
CA GLU A 111 -17.68 -8.19 -5.78
C GLU A 111 -18.53 -8.85 -6.88
N ASP A 112 -18.49 -10.16 -7.09
CA ASP A 112 -19.15 -10.84 -8.24
C ASP A 112 -18.74 -10.25 -9.62
N LEU A 113 -17.69 -9.44 -9.69
CA LEU A 113 -17.20 -8.81 -10.92
C LEU A 113 -15.89 -9.44 -11.38
N PRO A 114 -15.73 -9.74 -12.66
CA PRO A 114 -14.46 -10.21 -13.18
C PRO A 114 -13.39 -9.11 -13.07
N HIS A 115 -12.15 -9.50 -12.80
CA HIS A 115 -11.01 -8.57 -12.68
C HIS A 115 -10.93 -7.55 -13.82
N THR A 116 -11.22 -7.98 -15.04
CA THR A 116 -11.27 -7.10 -16.22
C THR A 116 -12.30 -5.98 -16.08
N ALA A 117 -13.43 -6.20 -15.41
CA ALA A 117 -14.43 -5.17 -15.16
C ALA A 117 -13.95 -4.19 -14.08
N VAL A 118 -13.32 -4.67 -13.02
CA VAL A 118 -12.71 -3.82 -11.98
C VAL A 118 -11.65 -2.89 -12.59
N ILE A 119 -10.77 -3.41 -13.44
CA ILE A 119 -9.76 -2.59 -14.11
C ILE A 119 -10.39 -1.62 -15.11
N ALA A 120 -11.49 -1.98 -15.77
CA ALA A 120 -12.21 -1.05 -16.64
C ALA A 120 -12.81 0.12 -15.85
N GLU A 121 -13.37 -0.10 -14.68
CA GLU A 121 -13.86 0.96 -13.79
C GLU A 121 -12.72 1.89 -13.33
N HIS A 122 -11.56 1.34 -13.00
CA HIS A 122 -10.38 2.15 -12.67
C HIS A 122 -9.92 3.00 -13.86
N ALA A 123 -9.96 2.45 -15.08
CA ALA A 123 -9.61 3.19 -16.29
C ALA A 123 -10.60 4.35 -16.56
N GLU A 124 -11.91 4.10 -16.41
CA GLU A 124 -12.93 5.14 -16.55
C GLU A 124 -12.76 6.25 -15.51
N ARG A 125 -12.49 5.85 -14.25
CA ARG A 125 -12.23 6.80 -13.17
C ARG A 125 -10.97 7.61 -13.42
N ALA A 126 -9.87 6.98 -13.82
CA ALA A 126 -8.63 7.66 -14.16
C ALA A 126 -8.84 8.70 -15.26
N ALA A 127 -9.63 8.35 -16.29
CA ALA A 127 -9.99 9.28 -17.36
C ALA A 127 -10.82 10.47 -16.85
N LEU A 128 -11.76 10.22 -15.91
CA LEU A 128 -12.62 11.26 -15.33
C LEU A 128 -11.82 12.30 -14.54
N ILE A 129 -10.85 11.84 -13.74
CA ILE A 129 -10.01 12.74 -12.91
C ILE A 129 -8.73 13.21 -13.64
N GLY A 130 -8.49 12.73 -14.87
CA GLY A 130 -7.32 13.09 -15.67
C GLY A 130 -6.00 12.49 -15.20
N SER A 131 -6.04 11.41 -14.41
CA SER A 131 -4.86 10.67 -13.94
C SER A 131 -4.46 9.55 -14.91
N LEU A 132 -3.28 8.95 -14.69
CA LEU A 132 -2.79 7.75 -15.39
C LEU A 132 -2.88 7.83 -16.92
N GLN A 133 -2.62 9.01 -17.50
CA GLN A 133 -2.67 9.20 -18.95
C GLN A 133 -1.66 8.28 -19.65
N GLY A 134 -2.13 7.45 -20.58
CA GLY A 134 -1.29 6.47 -21.30
C GLY A 134 -0.90 5.23 -20.47
N PHE A 135 -1.48 5.03 -19.29
CA PHE A 135 -1.26 3.83 -18.51
C PHE A 135 -1.87 2.60 -19.23
N PRO A 136 -1.16 1.44 -19.25
CA PRO A 136 -1.58 0.28 -20.02
C PRO A 136 -2.63 -0.58 -19.27
N PHE A 137 -3.83 -0.06 -19.01
CA PHE A 137 -4.90 -0.78 -18.32
C PHE A 137 -5.24 -2.14 -18.94
N GLU A 138 -5.11 -2.28 -20.26
CA GLU A 138 -5.34 -3.56 -20.96
C GLU A 138 -4.34 -4.65 -20.50
N LYS A 139 -3.09 -4.27 -20.19
CA LYS A 139 -2.11 -5.21 -19.63
C LYS A 139 -2.48 -5.58 -18.20
N THR A 140 -2.84 -4.61 -17.38
CA THR A 140 -3.27 -4.84 -16.00
C THR A 140 -4.47 -5.76 -15.94
N ALA A 141 -5.44 -5.59 -16.83
CA ALA A 141 -6.62 -6.44 -16.92
C ALA A 141 -6.32 -7.92 -17.26
N GLN A 142 -5.12 -8.23 -17.75
CA GLN A 142 -4.66 -9.60 -18.04
C GLN A 142 -3.87 -10.20 -16.87
N ILE A 143 -3.60 -9.41 -15.83
CA ILE A 143 -2.84 -9.83 -14.64
C ILE A 143 -3.85 -10.08 -13.53
N GLU A 144 -4.16 -11.36 -13.32
CA GLU A 144 -5.23 -11.81 -12.41
C GLU A 144 -4.77 -11.79 -10.94
N HIS A 145 -4.02 -10.77 -10.53
CA HIS A 145 -3.64 -10.56 -9.13
C HIS A 145 -3.37 -9.09 -8.82
N CYS A 146 -3.47 -8.77 -7.54
CA CYS A 146 -3.04 -7.49 -6.97
C CYS A 146 -2.42 -7.71 -5.58
N TRP A 147 -1.88 -6.66 -5.01
CA TRP A 147 -1.49 -6.64 -3.59
C TRP A 147 -2.27 -5.59 -2.86
N PHE A 148 -2.54 -5.83 -1.59
CA PHE A 148 -3.06 -4.78 -0.73
C PHE A 148 -2.34 -4.73 0.61
N LEU A 149 -2.11 -3.50 1.07
CA LEU A 149 -1.53 -3.20 2.36
C LEU A 149 -2.66 -2.82 3.32
N ARG A 150 -2.86 -3.63 4.34
CA ARG A 150 -3.92 -3.40 5.32
C ARG A 150 -3.45 -2.53 6.47
N MET A 151 -4.17 -1.44 6.70
CA MET A 151 -3.96 -0.54 7.82
C MET A 151 -5.11 -0.71 8.82
N GLN A 152 -4.80 -1.22 10.01
CA GLN A 152 -5.79 -1.37 11.06
C GLN A 152 -6.25 -0.01 11.61
N ALA A 153 -7.51 0.07 12.03
CA ALA A 153 -8.13 1.31 12.52
C ALA A 153 -7.35 2.00 13.65
N ALA A 154 -6.72 1.21 14.52
CA ALA A 154 -5.97 1.71 15.69
C ALA A 154 -4.50 2.03 15.39
N GLN A 155 -4.02 1.80 14.17
CA GLN A 155 -2.62 2.08 13.83
C GLN A 155 -2.31 3.58 13.88
N PRO A 156 -1.12 3.95 14.39
CA PRO A 156 -0.67 5.34 14.41
C PRO A 156 -0.57 5.95 13.01
N LEU A 157 -0.74 7.26 12.91
CA LEU A 157 -0.56 8.02 11.67
C LEU A 157 0.77 7.68 10.96
N LYS A 158 1.85 7.58 11.72
CA LYS A 158 3.19 7.27 11.18
C LYS A 158 3.24 5.93 10.44
N THR A 159 2.52 4.91 10.92
CA THR A 159 2.39 3.61 10.24
C THR A 159 1.65 3.77 8.90
N ARG A 160 0.58 4.57 8.88
CA ARG A 160 -0.20 4.81 7.66
C ARG A 160 0.60 5.58 6.61
N ILE A 161 1.37 6.59 7.04
CA ILE A 161 2.29 7.30 6.14
C ILE A 161 3.30 6.32 5.53
N LEU A 162 3.95 5.48 6.35
CA LEU A 162 4.89 4.46 5.86
C LEU A 162 4.24 3.48 4.88
N ALA A 163 3.00 3.05 5.14
CA ALA A 163 2.27 2.17 4.24
C ALA A 163 2.16 2.75 2.82
N GLY A 164 1.93 4.06 2.70
CA GLY A 164 1.92 4.73 1.40
C GLY A 164 3.26 4.62 0.65
N TYR A 165 4.39 4.85 1.33
CA TYR A 165 5.72 4.69 0.71
C TYR A 165 6.02 3.24 0.32
N VAL A 166 5.59 2.29 1.13
CA VAL A 166 5.74 0.85 0.82
C VAL A 166 4.89 0.45 -0.37
N ALA A 167 3.63 0.91 -0.44
CA ALA A 167 2.75 0.68 -1.59
C ALA A 167 3.35 1.25 -2.88
N VAL A 168 3.92 2.45 -2.82
CA VAL A 168 4.64 3.08 -3.94
C VAL A 168 5.84 2.27 -4.38
N ALA A 169 6.61 1.71 -3.46
CA ALA A 169 7.75 0.85 -3.82
C ALA A 169 7.30 -0.39 -4.59
N LEU A 170 6.20 -1.01 -4.17
CA LEU A 170 5.63 -2.17 -4.86
C LEU A 170 5.06 -1.77 -6.23
N ALA A 171 4.32 -0.67 -6.32
CA ALA A 171 3.78 -0.19 -7.58
C ALA A 171 4.88 0.16 -8.60
N ARG A 172 6.00 0.75 -8.15
CA ARG A 172 7.17 1.00 -9.02
C ARG A 172 7.79 -0.31 -9.54
N LEU A 173 7.93 -1.33 -8.68
CA LEU A 173 8.48 -2.63 -9.07
C LEU A 173 7.62 -3.37 -10.10
N THR A 174 6.33 -3.17 -10.04
CA THR A 174 5.34 -3.88 -10.86
C THR A 174 4.78 -3.02 -11.99
N GLU A 175 5.36 -1.83 -12.19
CA GLU A 175 4.90 -0.83 -13.18
C GLU A 175 3.40 -0.49 -13.01
N GLY A 176 2.90 -0.56 -11.77
CA GLY A 176 1.50 -0.52 -11.41
C GLY A 176 1.00 0.86 -10.97
N PHE A 177 -0.26 0.87 -10.53
CA PHE A 177 -0.91 2.04 -9.93
C PHE A 177 -1.49 1.71 -8.54
N LEU A 178 -1.90 2.76 -7.83
CA LEU A 178 -2.45 2.67 -6.48
C LEU A 178 -3.91 3.11 -6.46
N TYR A 179 -4.71 2.39 -5.67
CA TYR A 179 -6.13 2.66 -5.45
C TYR A 179 -6.56 2.27 -4.03
N SER A 180 -7.77 2.58 -3.67
CA SER A 180 -8.50 2.02 -2.52
C SER A 180 -9.97 2.34 -2.68
N ASP A 181 -10.83 1.39 -2.38
CA ASP A 181 -12.28 1.54 -2.39
C ASP A 181 -12.87 1.73 -0.98
N ASP A 182 -12.09 1.49 0.07
CA ASP A 182 -12.51 1.50 1.47
C ASP A 182 -12.08 2.74 2.27
N GLY A 183 -11.61 3.79 1.57
CA GLY A 183 -11.16 5.03 2.19
C GLY A 183 -9.71 5.01 2.69
N GLY A 184 -8.89 4.07 2.24
CA GLY A 184 -7.44 4.07 2.50
C GLY A 184 -6.68 5.15 1.76
N VAL A 185 -7.29 5.74 0.74
CA VAL A 185 -6.75 6.85 -0.06
C VAL A 185 -7.84 7.89 -0.36
N ASP A 186 -7.41 9.07 -0.82
CA ASP A 186 -8.34 10.10 -1.30
C ASP A 186 -8.98 9.64 -2.62
N TYR A 187 -10.26 9.33 -2.52
CA TYR A 187 -11.04 8.84 -3.65
C TYR A 187 -11.07 9.82 -4.84
N ASP A 188 -11.04 11.12 -4.59
CA ASP A 188 -11.07 12.13 -5.66
C ASP A 188 -9.73 12.27 -6.41
N ARG A 189 -8.67 11.64 -5.89
CA ARG A 189 -7.31 11.67 -6.45
C ARG A 189 -6.79 10.31 -6.90
N ALA A 190 -7.53 9.24 -6.62
CA ALA A 190 -7.21 7.87 -7.02
C ALA A 190 -8.12 7.37 -8.15
N PRO A 191 -7.65 6.52 -9.07
CA PRO A 191 -6.33 5.85 -9.05
C PRO A 191 -5.17 6.78 -9.45
N ALA A 192 -3.97 6.49 -8.95
CA ALA A 192 -2.80 7.33 -9.17
C ALA A 192 -1.53 6.52 -9.47
N ASP A 193 -0.63 7.06 -10.29
CA ASP A 193 0.72 6.55 -10.41
C ASP A 193 1.55 6.83 -9.15
N PRO A 194 2.66 6.10 -8.94
CA PRO A 194 3.48 6.23 -7.73
C PRO A 194 3.95 7.66 -7.40
N ALA A 195 4.30 8.45 -8.41
CA ALA A 195 4.80 9.81 -8.20
C ALA A 195 3.67 10.78 -7.83
N THR A 196 2.57 10.70 -8.57
CA THR A 196 1.35 11.47 -8.28
C THR A 196 0.81 11.12 -6.89
N PHE A 197 0.77 9.84 -6.53
CA PHE A 197 0.31 9.39 -5.21
C PHE A 197 1.11 10.03 -4.08
N LEU A 198 2.43 9.97 -4.10
CA LEU A 198 3.27 10.56 -3.06
C LEU A 198 3.19 12.09 -2.99
N SER A 199 2.79 12.76 -4.07
CA SER A 199 2.67 14.21 -4.07
C SER A 199 1.55 14.74 -3.17
N TRP A 200 0.61 13.89 -2.76
CA TRP A 200 -0.54 14.30 -1.95
C TRP A 200 -0.86 13.36 -0.78
N TYR A 201 -0.53 12.07 -0.84
CA TYR A 201 -0.96 11.08 0.15
C TYR A 201 -0.47 11.38 1.58
N PRO A 202 0.82 11.74 1.83
CA PRO A 202 1.29 11.97 3.19
C PRO A 202 0.57 13.15 3.87
N GLU A 203 0.27 14.21 3.12
CA GLU A 203 -0.47 15.36 3.62
C GLU A 203 -1.95 14.99 3.84
N TRP A 204 -2.58 14.32 2.87
CA TRP A 204 -3.98 13.93 2.95
C TRP A 204 -4.24 13.01 4.15
N ILE A 205 -3.46 11.94 4.33
CA ILE A 205 -3.68 11.00 5.44
C ILE A 205 -3.44 11.66 6.80
N THR A 206 -2.58 12.66 6.87
CA THR A 206 -2.37 13.46 8.07
C THR A 206 -3.62 14.25 8.42
N HIS A 207 -4.24 14.90 7.45
CA HIS A 207 -5.47 15.66 7.65
C HIS A 207 -6.67 14.76 7.96
N ASP A 208 -6.81 13.64 7.26
CA ASP A 208 -7.89 12.68 7.48
C ASP A 208 -7.85 12.09 8.89
N MET A 209 -6.66 11.74 9.37
CA MET A 209 -6.46 11.16 10.70
C MET A 209 -6.63 12.16 11.85
N LEU A 210 -6.25 13.41 11.64
CA LEU A 210 -6.39 14.44 12.68
C LEU A 210 -7.81 15.00 12.77
N GLY A 211 -8.62 14.81 11.72
CA GLY A 211 -9.93 15.42 11.58
C GLY A 211 -9.85 16.92 11.26
N PRO A 212 -10.98 17.58 10.97
CA PRO A 212 -10.99 19.01 10.75
C PRO A 212 -10.47 19.73 12.00
N SER A 213 -9.50 20.61 11.79
CA SER A 213 -8.95 21.42 12.88
C SER A 213 -10.08 22.18 13.57
N THR A 214 -10.19 22.04 14.91
CA THR A 214 -11.15 22.78 15.71
C THR A 214 -10.94 24.29 15.68
N ASP A 215 -9.89 24.74 15.02
CA ASP A 215 -9.50 26.15 14.88
C ASP A 215 -9.95 26.78 13.56
N ASP A 216 -10.77 26.09 12.74
CA ASP A 216 -11.34 26.70 11.53
C ASP A 216 -12.34 27.78 11.94
N PRO A 217 -12.01 29.08 11.73
CA PRO A 217 -12.87 30.19 12.13
C PRO A 217 -14.18 30.28 11.33
N SER A 218 -14.36 29.47 10.29
CA SER A 218 -15.57 29.41 9.48
C SER A 218 -16.72 28.58 10.10
N MET A 219 -16.46 27.90 11.22
CA MET A 219 -17.45 27.12 11.98
C MET A 219 -18.04 27.84 13.19
N LYS A 220 -17.90 29.18 13.26
CA LYS A 220 -18.56 29.99 14.31
C LYS A 220 -19.70 30.80 13.76
#